data_5580a9a96938d0203a19e46516adaf1c
#
_entry.id   5580a9a96938d0203a19e46516adaf1c
#
_cell.length_a   1.000
_cell.length_b   1.000
_cell.length_c   1.000
_cell.angle_alpha   90.00
_cell.angle_beta   90.00
_cell.angle_gamma   90.00
#
_symmetry.space_group_name_H-M   'P 1'
#
loop_
_entity.id
_entity.type
_entity.pdbx_description
1 polymer ?
#
loop_
_entity_poly.entity_id
_entity_poly.type
_entity_poly.pdbx_seq_one_letter_code
_entity_poly.pdbx_strand_id
1 'polypeptide(L)'
;MDWRKEFLSSFRRLTYHHQSWRVWSDFVEMAACAISNRVDRANYDTREKRYMEIIRLYDRAEIEELPKLLACVAGALEENPRQDFLGTVFQELELSNHWKGQFFTPYHVCELMAELQAGDIAEKVQEKGYVTVNDPACGAGALLIAFANVAKARRVNFQQQLLFVAQDIDPTAAHMCYIQLSLLGCPGYVIVGDTLSRPGLHPENEVWYTPMWFADVWRLRRMVDRMAAMIEDVRPVQAEAEPDRTENENVVQLTLF
;
A
#
# COMPACT_ATOMS: atom_id res chain seq x y z
N MET A 1 -3.78 -21.98 -12.02
CA MET A 1 -2.72 -21.51 -12.96
C MET A 1 -1.48 -21.24 -12.15
N ASP A 2 -0.29 -21.51 -12.64
CA ASP A 2 0.94 -21.13 -11.90
C ASP A 2 1.30 -19.65 -12.23
N TRP A 3 0.68 -18.73 -11.50
CA TRP A 3 0.82 -17.30 -11.70
C TRP A 3 2.27 -16.81 -11.56
N ARG A 4 3.03 -17.43 -10.65
CA ARG A 4 4.43 -17.08 -10.44
C ARG A 4 5.30 -17.46 -11.64
N LYS A 5 5.11 -18.66 -12.16
CA LYS A 5 5.83 -19.13 -13.35
C LYS A 5 5.49 -18.29 -14.57
N GLU A 6 4.22 -17.92 -14.73
CA GLU A 6 3.77 -17.06 -15.84
C GLU A 6 4.35 -15.66 -15.72
N PHE A 7 4.34 -15.07 -14.51
CA PHE A 7 4.98 -13.79 -14.23
C PHE A 7 6.47 -13.81 -14.61
N LEU A 8 7.22 -14.79 -14.12
CA LEU A 8 8.65 -14.93 -14.42
C LEU A 8 8.91 -15.13 -15.91
N SER A 9 8.04 -15.84 -16.64
CA SER A 9 8.14 -16.02 -18.08
C SER A 9 7.97 -14.69 -18.83
N SER A 10 6.94 -13.91 -18.50
CA SER A 10 6.71 -12.58 -19.11
C SER A 10 7.82 -11.60 -18.73
N PHE A 11 8.26 -11.61 -17.49
CA PHE A 11 9.35 -10.76 -17.02
C PHE A 11 10.67 -11.02 -17.76
N ARG A 12 11.03 -12.28 -17.97
CA ARG A 12 12.24 -12.67 -18.73
C ARG A 12 12.23 -12.17 -20.18
N ARG A 13 11.06 -12.06 -20.83
CA ARG A 13 10.96 -11.51 -22.19
C ARG A 13 11.34 -10.02 -22.20
N LEU A 14 10.92 -9.27 -21.20
CA LEU A 14 11.26 -7.86 -21.04
C LEU A 14 12.75 -7.66 -20.71
N THR A 15 13.33 -8.54 -19.91
CA THR A 15 14.74 -8.45 -19.52
C THR A 15 15.73 -8.94 -20.58
N TYR A 16 15.26 -9.34 -21.73
CA TYR A 16 16.12 -9.67 -22.85
C TYR A 16 16.87 -8.43 -23.40
N HIS A 17 16.20 -7.28 -23.40
CA HIS A 17 16.77 -6.01 -23.90
C HIS A 17 17.02 -4.98 -22.80
N HIS A 18 16.44 -5.19 -21.62
CA HIS A 18 16.49 -4.24 -20.50
C HIS A 18 17.10 -4.87 -19.27
N GLN A 19 17.70 -4.05 -18.40
CA GLN A 19 18.18 -4.51 -17.10
C GLN A 19 17.01 -4.90 -16.20
N SER A 20 17.10 -6.05 -15.52
CA SER A 20 16.02 -6.60 -14.68
C SER A 20 15.51 -5.61 -13.64
N TRP A 21 16.40 -4.90 -12.96
CA TRP A 21 16.08 -3.86 -12.03
C TRP A 21 15.23 -2.75 -12.69
N ARG A 22 15.62 -2.29 -13.88
CA ARG A 22 14.90 -1.24 -14.60
C ARG A 22 13.49 -1.68 -14.97
N VAL A 23 13.35 -2.89 -15.53
CA VAL A 23 12.05 -3.48 -15.88
C VAL A 23 11.15 -3.57 -14.65
N TRP A 24 11.71 -3.98 -13.50
CA TRP A 24 10.95 -4.09 -12.26
C TRP A 24 10.43 -2.72 -11.79
N SER A 25 11.32 -1.75 -11.67
CA SER A 25 10.96 -0.39 -11.26
C SER A 25 9.91 0.22 -12.17
N ASP A 26 10.11 0.13 -13.49
CA ASP A 26 9.18 0.63 -14.50
C ASP A 26 7.82 -0.08 -14.42
N PHE A 27 7.81 -1.40 -14.26
CA PHE A 27 6.58 -2.18 -14.10
C PHE A 27 5.76 -1.76 -12.88
N VAL A 28 6.39 -1.69 -11.70
CA VAL A 28 5.64 -1.35 -10.48
C VAL A 28 5.17 0.10 -10.49
N GLU A 29 5.96 1.03 -11.02
CA GLU A 29 5.54 2.43 -11.16
C GLU A 29 4.38 2.58 -12.16
N MET A 30 4.47 1.96 -13.33
CA MET A 30 3.39 1.97 -14.32
C MET A 30 2.11 1.32 -13.81
N ALA A 31 2.21 0.18 -13.13
CA ALA A 31 1.06 -0.50 -12.54
C ALA A 31 0.39 0.36 -11.46
N ALA A 32 1.19 1.01 -10.60
CA ALA A 32 0.68 1.95 -9.60
C ALA A 32 -0.03 3.15 -10.26
N CYS A 33 0.57 3.76 -11.29
CA CYS A 33 -0.06 4.84 -12.06
C CYS A 33 -1.39 4.37 -12.69
N ALA A 34 -1.41 3.21 -13.34
CA ALA A 34 -2.61 2.69 -14.00
C ALA A 34 -3.77 2.45 -13.02
N ILE A 35 -3.50 1.90 -11.84
CA ILE A 35 -4.49 1.71 -10.79
C ILE A 35 -4.99 3.07 -10.27
N SER A 36 -4.06 3.96 -9.93
CA SER A 36 -4.36 5.27 -9.36
C SER A 36 -5.17 6.17 -10.29
N ASN A 37 -4.81 6.21 -11.58
CA ASN A 37 -5.47 7.05 -12.59
C ASN A 37 -6.95 6.74 -12.77
N ARG A 38 -7.42 5.57 -12.34
CA ARG A 38 -8.85 5.20 -12.37
C ARG A 38 -9.67 5.91 -11.31
N VAL A 39 -9.08 6.32 -10.20
CA VAL A 39 -9.80 6.80 -9.01
C VAL A 39 -9.31 8.16 -8.49
N ASP A 40 -8.02 8.44 -8.54
CA ASP A 40 -7.39 9.66 -8.01
C ASP A 40 -7.25 10.73 -9.10
N ARG A 41 -8.31 11.52 -9.26
CA ARG A 41 -8.36 12.57 -10.27
C ARG A 41 -7.42 13.74 -10.00
N ALA A 42 -7.08 13.99 -8.74
CA ALA A 42 -6.21 15.11 -8.36
C ALA A 42 -4.78 14.94 -8.86
N ASN A 43 -4.31 13.68 -8.94
CA ASN A 43 -2.95 13.35 -9.34
C ASN A 43 -2.85 12.78 -10.77
N TYR A 44 -3.98 12.73 -11.50
CA TYR A 44 -4.08 12.08 -12.81
C TYR A 44 -3.04 12.59 -13.80
N ASP A 45 -2.98 13.89 -14.04
CA ASP A 45 -2.12 14.46 -15.09
C ASP A 45 -0.63 14.17 -14.84
N THR A 46 -0.21 14.26 -13.57
CA THR A 46 1.19 13.98 -13.18
C THR A 46 1.52 12.51 -13.38
N ARG A 47 0.64 11.60 -12.94
CA ARG A 47 0.85 10.15 -13.04
C ARG A 47 0.71 9.63 -14.47
N GLU A 48 -0.22 10.19 -15.24
CA GLU A 48 -0.37 9.83 -16.66
C GLU A 48 0.86 10.26 -17.46
N LYS A 49 1.36 11.48 -17.22
CA LYS A 49 2.60 11.93 -17.83
C LYS A 49 3.76 10.98 -17.53
N ARG A 50 3.91 10.58 -16.27
CA ARG A 50 4.95 9.65 -15.85
C ARG A 50 4.78 8.27 -16.48
N TYR A 51 3.56 7.74 -16.51
CA TYR A 51 3.23 6.51 -17.22
C TYR A 51 3.65 6.56 -18.70
N MET A 52 3.31 7.65 -19.38
CA MET A 52 3.64 7.85 -20.79
C MET A 52 5.14 8.05 -21.06
N GLU A 53 5.89 8.60 -20.11
CA GLU A 53 7.35 8.68 -20.19
C GLU A 53 7.99 7.29 -20.13
N ILE A 54 7.53 6.43 -19.24
CA ILE A 54 8.08 5.08 -19.08
C ILE A 54 7.71 4.18 -20.26
N ILE A 55 6.45 4.15 -20.67
CA ILE A 55 5.99 3.22 -21.73
C ILE A 55 6.68 3.45 -23.07
N ARG A 56 7.15 4.68 -23.35
CA ARG A 56 7.91 5.00 -24.57
C ARG A 56 9.28 4.34 -24.63
N LEU A 57 9.78 3.79 -23.53
CA LEU A 57 11.06 3.10 -23.48
C LEU A 57 10.97 1.65 -23.99
N TYR A 58 9.74 1.13 -24.18
CA TYR A 58 9.45 -0.23 -24.54
C TYR A 58 8.89 -0.31 -25.97
N ASP A 59 9.25 -1.37 -26.68
CA ASP A 59 8.68 -1.63 -27.99
C ASP A 59 7.25 -2.21 -27.89
N ARG A 60 6.59 -2.38 -29.04
CA ARG A 60 5.20 -2.83 -29.07
C ARG A 60 5.01 -4.23 -28.46
N ALA A 61 5.93 -5.14 -28.69
CA ALA A 61 5.83 -6.51 -28.17
C ALA A 61 6.06 -6.53 -26.64
N GLU A 62 6.98 -5.72 -26.18
CA GLU A 62 7.27 -5.53 -24.76
C GLU A 62 6.10 -4.87 -24.01
N ILE A 63 5.47 -3.87 -24.61
CA ILE A 63 4.27 -3.21 -24.04
C ILE A 63 3.14 -4.23 -23.82
N GLU A 64 3.00 -5.25 -24.66
CA GLU A 64 1.99 -6.30 -24.51
C GLU A 64 2.29 -7.26 -23.33
N GLU A 65 3.54 -7.33 -22.84
CA GLU A 65 3.90 -8.14 -21.68
C GLU A 65 3.61 -7.46 -20.33
N LEU A 66 3.70 -6.12 -20.25
CA LEU A 66 3.51 -5.38 -19.01
C LEU A 66 2.15 -5.60 -18.34
N PRO A 67 0.99 -5.54 -19.05
CA PRO A 67 -0.31 -5.86 -18.46
C PRO A 67 -0.42 -7.31 -17.97
N LYS A 68 0.30 -8.26 -18.61
CA LYS A 68 0.30 -9.67 -18.19
C LYS A 68 0.96 -9.83 -16.82
N LEU A 69 2.02 -9.06 -16.54
CA LEU A 69 2.62 -9.05 -15.20
C LEU A 69 1.60 -8.63 -14.15
N LEU A 70 0.86 -7.54 -14.37
CA LEU A 70 -0.18 -7.09 -13.44
C LEU A 70 -1.32 -8.10 -13.31
N ALA A 71 -1.73 -8.74 -14.40
CA ALA A 71 -2.74 -9.80 -14.38
C ALA A 71 -2.28 -11.01 -13.56
N CYS A 72 -0.98 -11.37 -13.62
CA CYS A 72 -0.42 -12.43 -12.79
C CYS A 72 -0.47 -12.08 -11.30
N VAL A 73 -0.13 -10.82 -10.94
CA VAL A 73 -0.25 -10.34 -9.55
C VAL A 73 -1.70 -10.44 -9.08
N ALA A 74 -2.63 -9.93 -9.87
CA ALA A 74 -4.06 -9.96 -9.52
C ALA A 74 -4.58 -11.40 -9.36
N GLY A 75 -4.28 -12.28 -10.31
CA GLY A 75 -4.70 -13.68 -10.25
C GLY A 75 -4.10 -14.44 -9.07
N ALA A 76 -2.82 -14.18 -8.75
CA ALA A 76 -2.16 -14.79 -7.59
C ALA A 76 -2.80 -14.36 -6.25
N LEU A 77 -3.10 -13.07 -6.10
CA LEU A 77 -3.73 -12.53 -4.89
C LEU A 77 -5.22 -12.92 -4.78
N GLU A 78 -5.92 -13.09 -5.91
CA GLU A 78 -7.30 -13.61 -5.94
C GLU A 78 -7.34 -15.08 -5.50
N GLU A 79 -6.43 -15.91 -6.03
CA GLU A 79 -6.35 -17.35 -5.69
C GLU A 79 -5.88 -17.55 -4.24
N ASN A 80 -4.89 -16.78 -3.81
CA ASN A 80 -4.39 -16.81 -2.43
C ASN A 80 -4.09 -15.40 -1.91
N PRO A 81 -4.99 -14.77 -1.14
CA PRO A 81 -4.75 -13.45 -0.55
C PRO A 81 -3.77 -13.48 0.65
N ARG A 82 -3.35 -14.66 1.10
CA ARG A 82 -2.42 -14.84 2.23
C ARG A 82 -0.99 -14.99 1.73
N GLN A 83 -0.48 -13.97 1.05
CA GLN A 83 0.89 -13.94 0.53
C GLN A 83 1.36 -12.52 0.23
N ASP A 84 2.66 -12.30 0.25
CA ASP A 84 3.35 -11.19 -0.38
C ASP A 84 3.90 -11.67 -1.73
N PHE A 85 3.10 -11.54 -2.79
CA PHE A 85 3.47 -12.01 -4.11
C PHE A 85 4.62 -11.20 -4.69
N LEU A 86 4.52 -9.87 -4.67
CA LEU A 86 5.56 -9.00 -5.27
C LEU A 86 6.86 -9.06 -4.49
N GLY A 87 6.85 -9.03 -3.16
CA GLY A 87 8.06 -9.16 -2.36
C GLY A 87 8.75 -10.50 -2.54
N THR A 88 7.97 -11.59 -2.66
CA THR A 88 8.52 -12.94 -2.93
C THR A 88 9.19 -13.01 -4.30
N VAL A 89 8.54 -12.50 -5.36
CA VAL A 89 9.11 -12.50 -6.71
C VAL A 89 10.32 -11.58 -6.82
N PHE A 90 10.29 -10.42 -6.15
CA PHE A 90 11.42 -9.49 -6.08
C PHE A 90 12.68 -10.16 -5.50
N GLN A 91 12.51 -10.89 -4.40
CA GLN A 91 13.61 -11.64 -3.78
C GLN A 91 14.11 -12.76 -4.66
N GLU A 92 13.22 -13.52 -5.33
CA GLU A 92 13.58 -14.60 -6.24
C GLU A 92 14.39 -14.12 -7.45
N LEU A 93 14.05 -12.94 -7.97
CA LEU A 93 14.77 -12.31 -9.08
C LEU A 93 16.11 -11.70 -8.65
N GLU A 94 16.50 -11.85 -7.37
CA GLU A 94 17.72 -11.31 -6.77
C GLU A 94 17.89 -9.78 -6.98
N LEU A 95 16.77 -9.07 -7.13
CA LEU A 95 16.77 -7.63 -7.35
C LEU A 95 17.24 -6.85 -6.12
N SER A 96 17.16 -7.45 -4.94
CA SER A 96 17.69 -6.92 -3.67
C SER A 96 19.22 -6.67 -3.67
N ASN A 97 19.98 -7.33 -4.55
CA ASN A 97 21.42 -7.12 -4.66
C ASN A 97 21.79 -5.71 -5.17
N HIS A 98 20.88 -5.05 -5.88
CA HIS A 98 21.05 -3.67 -6.32
C HIS A 98 20.73 -2.64 -5.23
N TRP A 99 19.93 -3.02 -4.24
CA TRP A 99 19.54 -2.19 -3.10
C TRP A 99 20.27 -2.69 -1.86
N LYS A 100 21.31 -2.00 -1.46
CA LYS A 100 22.20 -2.38 -0.34
C LYS A 100 21.37 -2.66 0.93
N GLY A 101 21.01 -3.93 1.15
CA GLY A 101 20.49 -4.42 2.42
C GLY A 101 18.97 -4.41 2.60
N GLN A 102 18.14 -4.19 1.58
CA GLN A 102 16.69 -4.40 1.70
C GLN A 102 16.34 -5.88 1.64
N PHE A 103 15.91 -6.42 2.78
CA PHE A 103 15.36 -7.77 2.87
C PHE A 103 13.90 -7.66 3.31
N PHE A 104 12.98 -8.17 2.51
CA PHE A 104 11.59 -8.25 2.91
C PHE A 104 11.40 -9.37 3.94
N THR A 105 10.63 -9.08 4.96
CA THR A 105 10.30 -10.06 6.00
C THR A 105 9.49 -11.20 5.41
N PRO A 106 9.87 -12.48 5.64
CA PRO A 106 9.08 -13.61 5.14
C PRO A 106 7.63 -13.55 5.61
N TYR A 107 6.69 -13.83 4.71
CA TYR A 107 5.26 -13.65 4.97
C TYR A 107 4.75 -14.37 6.23
N HIS A 108 5.24 -15.60 6.51
CA HIS A 108 4.85 -16.35 7.72
C HIS A 108 5.29 -15.67 9.03
N VAL A 109 6.38 -14.90 9.00
CA VAL A 109 6.81 -14.07 10.15
C VAL A 109 5.86 -12.89 10.29
N CYS A 110 5.47 -12.26 9.19
CA CYS A 110 4.47 -11.19 9.19
C CYS A 110 3.11 -11.69 9.73
N GLU A 111 2.69 -12.92 9.40
CA GLU A 111 1.47 -13.52 9.97
C GLU A 111 1.56 -13.66 11.48
N LEU A 112 2.67 -14.17 12.01
CA LEU A 112 2.88 -14.27 13.45
C LEU A 112 2.84 -12.90 14.13
N MET A 113 3.50 -11.90 13.55
CA MET A 113 3.50 -10.53 14.08
C MET A 113 2.10 -9.92 14.06
N ALA A 114 1.37 -10.10 12.95
CA ALA A 114 -0.01 -9.63 12.82
C ALA A 114 -0.93 -10.27 13.86
N GLU A 115 -0.79 -11.58 14.14
CA GLU A 115 -1.54 -12.27 15.18
C GLU A 115 -1.28 -11.69 16.58
N LEU A 116 -0.01 -11.38 16.90
CA LEU A 116 0.37 -10.79 18.17
C LEU A 116 -0.16 -9.35 18.33
N GLN A 117 -0.08 -8.55 17.24
CA GLN A 117 -0.47 -7.13 17.28
C GLN A 117 -1.98 -6.91 17.16
N ALA A 118 -2.69 -7.81 16.49
CA ALA A 118 -4.14 -7.67 16.30
C ALA A 118 -4.92 -7.75 17.62
N GLY A 119 -4.42 -8.51 18.62
CA GLY A 119 -5.00 -8.56 19.98
C GLY A 119 -6.53 -8.60 19.97
N ASP A 120 -7.14 -7.59 20.55
CA ASP A 120 -8.58 -7.34 20.69
C ASP A 120 -9.18 -6.47 19.55
N ILE A 121 -8.66 -6.59 18.33
CA ILE A 121 -9.05 -5.75 17.20
C ILE A 121 -10.57 -5.69 16.97
N ALA A 122 -11.28 -6.79 17.20
CA ALA A 122 -12.73 -6.85 17.02
C ALA A 122 -13.46 -5.95 18.04
N GLU A 123 -13.00 -5.91 19.30
CA GLU A 123 -13.54 -5.03 20.35
C GLU A 123 -13.26 -3.57 20.03
N LYS A 124 -12.02 -3.24 19.65
CA LYS A 124 -11.63 -1.88 19.26
C LYS A 124 -12.45 -1.36 18.08
N VAL A 125 -12.69 -2.20 17.07
CA VAL A 125 -13.54 -1.84 15.93
C VAL A 125 -15.00 -1.65 16.35
N GLN A 126 -15.51 -2.47 17.27
CA GLN A 126 -16.88 -2.32 17.78
C GLN A 126 -17.06 -1.01 18.55
N GLU A 127 -16.09 -0.62 19.35
CA GLU A 127 -16.12 0.61 20.15
C GLU A 127 -15.95 1.88 19.28
N LYS A 128 -15.01 1.85 18.33
CA LYS A 128 -14.54 3.04 17.59
C LYS A 128 -15.09 3.15 16.17
N GLY A 129 -15.78 2.10 15.67
CA GLY A 129 -16.29 2.01 14.30
C GLY A 129 -15.23 1.64 13.26
N TYR A 130 -13.98 2.04 13.45
CA TYR A 130 -12.83 1.62 12.66
C TYR A 130 -11.51 1.81 13.41
N VAL A 131 -10.45 1.16 12.94
CA VAL A 131 -9.09 1.26 13.47
C VAL A 131 -8.12 1.56 12.33
N THR A 132 -7.14 2.42 12.57
CA THR A 132 -6.03 2.68 11.66
C THR A 132 -4.88 1.71 11.96
N VAL A 133 -4.37 1.10 10.90
CA VAL A 133 -3.20 0.20 10.94
C VAL A 133 -2.06 0.88 10.22
N ASN A 134 -0.98 1.19 10.94
CA ASN A 134 0.14 1.96 10.42
C ASN A 134 1.42 1.11 10.37
N ASP A 135 2.09 1.12 9.20
CA ASP A 135 3.40 0.54 8.99
C ASP A 135 4.36 1.59 8.43
N PRO A 136 5.29 2.12 9.25
CA PRO A 136 6.18 3.21 8.85
C PRO A 136 7.39 2.78 8.00
N ALA A 137 7.56 1.48 7.74
CA ALA A 137 8.63 0.90 6.90
C ALA A 137 8.09 -0.31 6.15
N CYS A 138 7.05 -0.07 5.35
CA CYS A 138 6.13 -1.11 4.89
C CYS A 138 6.74 -2.11 3.87
N GLY A 139 7.88 -1.79 3.23
CA GLY A 139 8.42 -2.63 2.18
C GLY A 139 7.37 -2.91 1.10
N ALA A 140 7.20 -4.17 0.71
CA ALA A 140 6.15 -4.59 -0.23
C ALA A 140 4.74 -4.70 0.40
N GLY A 141 4.59 -4.43 1.70
CA GLY A 141 3.31 -4.48 2.42
C GLY A 141 2.95 -5.82 3.05
N ALA A 142 3.91 -6.75 3.18
CA ALA A 142 3.68 -8.10 3.70
C ALA A 142 2.97 -8.11 5.07
N LEU A 143 3.40 -7.24 6.00
CA LEU A 143 2.82 -7.15 7.33
C LEU A 143 1.38 -6.61 7.31
N LEU A 144 1.11 -5.60 6.48
CA LEU A 144 -0.25 -5.06 6.30
C LEU A 144 -1.20 -6.08 5.67
N ILE A 145 -0.72 -6.85 4.68
CA ILE A 145 -1.48 -7.94 4.06
C ILE A 145 -1.78 -9.03 5.09
N ALA A 146 -0.79 -9.42 5.89
CA ALA A 146 -0.98 -10.40 6.96
C ALA A 146 -2.00 -9.89 7.98
N PHE A 147 -1.92 -8.61 8.39
CA PHE A 147 -2.87 -8.01 9.32
C PHE A 147 -4.30 -7.99 8.79
N ALA A 148 -4.50 -7.67 7.50
CA ALA A 148 -5.82 -7.73 6.86
C ALA A 148 -6.42 -9.14 6.92
N ASN A 149 -5.60 -10.18 6.67
CA ASN A 149 -6.02 -11.57 6.72
C ASN A 149 -6.33 -12.04 8.15
N VAL A 150 -5.52 -11.63 9.14
CA VAL A 150 -5.77 -11.91 10.57
C VAL A 150 -7.07 -11.25 11.03
N ALA A 151 -7.28 -9.99 10.70
CA ALA A 151 -8.53 -9.27 11.02
C ALA A 151 -9.75 -9.97 10.40
N LYS A 152 -9.66 -10.39 9.14
CA LYS A 152 -10.72 -11.17 8.47
C LYS A 152 -11.01 -12.49 9.20
N ALA A 153 -9.98 -13.21 9.64
CA ALA A 153 -10.14 -14.43 10.43
C ALA A 153 -10.84 -14.17 11.78
N ARG A 154 -10.67 -12.99 12.36
CA ARG A 154 -11.35 -12.51 13.57
C ARG A 154 -12.71 -11.85 13.30
N ARG A 155 -13.27 -12.03 12.09
CA ARG A 155 -14.57 -11.51 11.64
C ARG A 155 -14.64 -9.98 11.57
N VAL A 156 -13.50 -9.31 11.45
CA VAL A 156 -13.43 -7.87 11.16
C VAL A 156 -13.43 -7.68 9.63
N ASN A 157 -14.37 -6.88 9.14
CA ASN A 157 -14.38 -6.49 7.72
C ASN A 157 -13.32 -5.42 7.48
N PHE A 158 -12.10 -5.84 7.14
CA PHE A 158 -10.98 -4.93 6.95
C PHE A 158 -11.24 -3.86 5.88
N GLN A 159 -12.07 -4.14 4.87
CA GLN A 159 -12.40 -3.18 3.81
C GLN A 159 -13.26 -2.01 4.33
N GLN A 160 -13.99 -2.21 5.39
CA GLN A 160 -14.86 -1.18 5.98
C GLN A 160 -14.42 -0.70 7.35
N GLN A 161 -13.60 -1.48 8.06
CA GLN A 161 -13.31 -1.26 9.48
C GLN A 161 -11.82 -1.05 9.79
N LEU A 162 -10.93 -1.24 8.80
CA LEU A 162 -9.51 -0.92 8.94
C LEU A 162 -9.11 0.14 7.92
N LEU A 163 -8.31 1.10 8.36
CA LEU A 163 -7.65 2.09 7.50
C LEU A 163 -6.16 1.77 7.47
N PHE A 164 -5.63 1.43 6.31
CA PHE A 164 -4.22 1.09 6.16
C PHE A 164 -3.41 2.34 5.81
N VAL A 165 -2.38 2.60 6.60
CA VAL A 165 -1.40 3.67 6.38
C VAL A 165 -0.04 3.02 6.27
N ALA A 166 0.62 3.24 5.15
CA ALA A 166 1.94 2.67 4.86
C ALA A 166 2.91 3.78 4.48
N GLN A 167 4.16 3.66 4.88
CA GLN A 167 5.21 4.57 4.44
C GLN A 167 6.49 3.78 4.15
N ASP A 168 7.18 4.12 3.07
CA ASP A 168 8.51 3.61 2.78
C ASP A 168 9.34 4.70 2.08
N ILE A 169 10.63 4.71 2.35
CA ILE A 169 11.58 5.64 1.71
C ILE A 169 11.87 5.25 0.26
N ASP A 170 11.77 3.96 -0.05
CA ASP A 170 11.98 3.43 -1.40
C ASP A 170 10.69 3.49 -2.22
N PRO A 171 10.66 4.27 -3.31
CA PRO A 171 9.48 4.35 -4.18
C PRO A 171 9.07 2.98 -4.75
N THR A 172 10.04 2.11 -5.08
CA THR A 172 9.75 0.78 -5.65
C THR A 172 9.01 -0.10 -4.65
N ALA A 173 9.48 -0.13 -3.39
CA ALA A 173 8.84 -0.86 -2.31
C ALA A 173 7.43 -0.30 -2.02
N ALA A 174 7.30 1.02 -1.91
CA ALA A 174 6.02 1.68 -1.71
C ALA A 174 5.02 1.39 -2.83
N HIS A 175 5.45 1.40 -4.11
CA HIS A 175 4.58 1.03 -5.23
C HIS A 175 4.17 -0.44 -5.19
N MET A 176 5.06 -1.37 -4.80
CA MET A 176 4.70 -2.77 -4.59
C MET A 176 3.62 -2.92 -3.52
N CYS A 177 3.78 -2.26 -2.37
CA CYS A 177 2.79 -2.19 -1.30
C CYS A 177 1.45 -1.63 -1.81
N TYR A 178 1.49 -0.50 -2.51
CA TYR A 178 0.30 0.14 -3.07
C TYR A 178 -0.48 -0.78 -4.02
N ILE A 179 0.22 -1.47 -4.94
CA ILE A 179 -0.41 -2.40 -5.89
C ILE A 179 -1.11 -3.53 -5.12
N GLN A 180 -0.41 -4.17 -4.21
CA GLN A 180 -0.95 -5.32 -3.47
C GLN A 180 -2.14 -4.93 -2.58
N LEU A 181 -2.04 -3.83 -1.82
CA LEU A 181 -3.15 -3.32 -1.00
C LEU A 181 -4.35 -2.91 -1.87
N SER A 182 -4.11 -2.31 -3.04
CA SER A 182 -5.16 -1.92 -3.98
C SER A 182 -5.91 -3.12 -4.54
N LEU A 183 -5.20 -4.17 -4.97
CA LEU A 183 -5.78 -5.39 -5.52
C LEU A 183 -6.52 -6.21 -4.47
N LEU A 184 -6.07 -6.20 -3.21
CA LEU A 184 -6.74 -6.85 -2.08
C LEU A 184 -7.95 -6.05 -1.56
N GLY A 185 -8.15 -4.82 -2.05
CA GLY A 185 -9.24 -3.96 -1.63
C GLY A 185 -9.05 -3.39 -0.22
N CYS A 186 -7.81 -3.18 0.21
CA CYS A 186 -7.49 -2.52 1.48
C CYS A 186 -7.68 -1.01 1.35
N PRO A 187 -8.54 -0.36 2.15
CA PRO A 187 -8.71 1.09 2.12
C PRO A 187 -7.56 1.78 2.84
N GLY A 188 -6.99 2.82 2.22
CA GLY A 188 -5.91 3.55 2.85
C GLY A 188 -5.02 4.27 1.85
N TYR A 189 -3.78 4.50 2.25
CA TYR A 189 -2.80 5.17 1.41
C TYR A 189 -1.37 4.72 1.74
N VAL A 190 -0.52 4.82 0.73
CA VAL A 190 0.91 4.54 0.82
C VAL A 190 1.68 5.82 0.54
N ILE A 191 2.68 6.09 1.35
CA ILE A 191 3.48 7.30 1.33
C ILE A 191 4.89 6.94 0.88
N VAL A 192 5.40 7.65 -0.13
CA VAL A 192 6.82 7.61 -0.49
C VAL A 192 7.51 8.74 0.27
N GLY A 193 8.38 8.40 1.19
CA GLY A 193 9.10 9.40 2.00
C GLY A 193 9.80 8.78 3.21
N ASP A 194 10.76 9.52 3.73
CA ASP A 194 11.51 9.13 4.91
C ASP A 194 10.68 9.35 6.18
N THR A 195 10.30 8.26 6.84
CA THR A 195 9.46 8.28 8.05
C THR A 195 10.10 9.04 9.23
N LEU A 196 11.43 9.06 9.32
CA LEU A 196 12.12 9.72 10.42
C LEU A 196 12.15 11.24 10.26
N SER A 197 12.40 11.72 9.04
CA SER A 197 12.50 13.16 8.76
C SER A 197 11.18 13.77 8.30
N ARG A 198 10.31 12.99 7.66
CA ARG A 198 9.03 13.43 7.06
C ARG A 198 7.92 12.41 7.33
N PRO A 199 7.49 12.26 8.59
CA PRO A 199 6.47 11.27 8.94
C PRO A 199 5.10 11.62 8.35
N GLY A 200 4.37 10.60 7.92
CA GLY A 200 2.97 10.70 7.51
C GLY A 200 2.72 11.63 6.32
N LEU A 201 1.64 12.39 6.38
CA LEU A 201 1.19 13.28 5.31
C LEU A 201 1.97 14.61 5.25
N HIS A 202 3.31 14.53 5.36
CA HIS A 202 4.16 15.70 5.17
C HIS A 202 4.01 16.25 3.72
N PRO A 203 4.00 17.60 3.50
CA PRO A 203 3.74 18.19 2.17
C PRO A 203 4.71 17.76 1.07
N GLU A 204 5.94 17.39 1.41
CA GLU A 204 6.96 16.93 0.45
C GLU A 204 6.87 15.41 0.15
N ASN A 205 6.01 14.68 0.83
CA ASN A 205 5.82 13.26 0.58
C ASN A 205 4.85 13.05 -0.58
N GLU A 206 5.12 12.02 -1.38
CA GLU A 206 4.18 11.57 -2.39
C GLU A 206 3.20 10.57 -1.79
N VAL A 207 1.89 10.78 -2.00
CA VAL A 207 0.83 9.96 -1.38
C VAL A 207 0.02 9.23 -2.45
N TRP A 208 -0.11 7.91 -2.29
CA TRP A 208 -0.83 7.01 -3.18
C TRP A 208 -2.07 6.44 -2.49
N TYR A 209 -3.24 7.01 -2.79
CA TYR A 209 -4.52 6.55 -2.22
C TYR A 209 -5.03 5.30 -2.94
N THR A 210 -5.33 4.22 -2.20
CA THR A 210 -5.89 2.99 -2.78
C THR A 210 -7.29 3.21 -3.33
N PRO A 211 -7.79 2.39 -4.28
CA PRO A 211 -9.15 2.53 -4.80
C PRO A 211 -10.23 2.51 -3.72
N MET A 212 -10.08 1.66 -2.70
CA MET A 212 -11.03 1.56 -1.60
C MET A 212 -11.09 2.82 -0.71
N TRP A 213 -10.04 3.64 -0.68
CA TRP A 213 -10.07 4.96 -0.04
C TRP A 213 -11.17 5.86 -0.60
N PHE A 214 -11.47 5.75 -1.90
CA PHE A 214 -12.50 6.53 -2.58
C PHE A 214 -13.90 5.88 -2.52
N ALA A 215 -14.02 4.66 -1.97
CA ALA A 215 -15.28 3.94 -1.83
C ALA A 215 -16.23 4.64 -0.84
N ASP A 216 -17.52 4.35 -0.97
CA ASP A 216 -18.63 5.08 -0.32
C ASP A 216 -18.48 5.24 1.19
N VAL A 217 -18.16 4.17 1.91
CA VAL A 217 -17.99 4.20 3.38
C VAL A 217 -16.86 5.15 3.79
N TRP A 218 -15.71 5.05 3.13
CA TRP A 218 -14.56 5.88 3.46
C TRP A 218 -14.72 7.32 3.00
N ARG A 219 -15.40 7.52 1.87
CA ARG A 219 -15.79 8.87 1.43
C ARG A 219 -16.72 9.54 2.43
N LEU A 220 -17.72 8.81 2.93
CA LEU A 220 -18.66 9.33 3.92
C LEU A 220 -17.96 9.68 5.24
N ARG A 221 -17.10 8.81 5.75
CA ARG A 221 -16.32 9.07 6.97
C ARG A 221 -15.50 10.35 6.85
N ARG A 222 -14.73 10.50 5.78
CA ARG A 222 -13.96 11.74 5.55
C ARG A 222 -14.82 13.00 5.42
N MET A 223 -16.03 12.89 4.91
CA MET A 223 -16.97 14.03 4.91
C MET A 223 -17.40 14.39 6.33
N VAL A 224 -17.72 13.40 7.15
CA VAL A 224 -18.08 13.60 8.56
C VAL A 224 -16.93 14.22 9.34
N ASP A 225 -15.71 13.67 9.19
CA ASP A 225 -14.51 14.18 9.86
C ASP A 225 -14.21 15.64 9.46
N ARG A 226 -14.34 16.00 8.18
CA ARG A 226 -14.20 17.38 7.71
C ARG A 226 -15.28 18.32 8.29
N MET A 227 -16.52 17.85 8.36
CA MET A 227 -17.60 18.63 8.97
C MET A 227 -17.35 18.85 10.46
N ALA A 228 -16.89 17.83 11.18
CA ALA A 228 -16.53 17.94 12.60
C ALA A 228 -15.40 18.96 12.81
N ALA A 229 -14.34 18.88 12.02
CA ALA A 229 -13.23 19.84 12.07
C ALA A 229 -13.68 21.28 11.77
N MET A 230 -14.55 21.49 10.78
CA MET A 230 -15.11 22.81 10.50
C MET A 230 -15.97 23.37 11.64
N ILE A 231 -16.68 22.51 12.37
CA ILE A 231 -17.49 22.92 13.53
C ILE A 231 -16.58 23.28 14.70
N GLU A 232 -15.48 22.56 14.91
CA GLU A 232 -14.51 22.88 15.94
C GLU A 232 -13.79 24.20 15.69
N ASP A 233 -13.43 24.50 14.43
CA ASP A 233 -12.77 25.75 14.03
C ASP A 233 -13.69 26.99 14.20
N VAL A 234 -15.00 26.79 14.18
CA VAL A 234 -16.02 27.85 14.38
C VAL A 234 -16.37 28.07 15.87
N ARG A 235 -15.94 27.18 16.78
CA ARG A 235 -16.15 27.41 18.22
C ARG A 235 -15.28 28.56 18.71
N PRO A 236 -15.83 29.57 19.41
CA PRO A 236 -15.02 30.63 19.98
C PRO A 236 -14.05 30.02 21.00
N VAL A 237 -12.79 30.41 20.91
CA VAL A 237 -11.69 30.03 21.80
C VAL A 237 -12.10 30.33 23.23
N GLN A 238 -12.52 29.33 23.99
CA GLN A 238 -12.55 29.39 25.45
C GLN A 238 -11.16 29.00 25.97
N ALA A 239 -10.64 29.86 26.81
CA ALA A 239 -9.32 29.88 27.42
C ALA A 239 -8.56 28.55 27.53
N GLU A 240 -7.30 28.63 27.18
CA GLU A 240 -6.20 27.69 27.25
C GLU A 240 -6.28 26.68 28.39
N ALA A 241 -6.58 25.42 28.05
CA ALA A 241 -6.08 24.26 28.78
C ALA A 241 -4.90 23.69 27.97
N GLU A 242 -3.79 23.40 28.62
CA GLU A 242 -2.60 22.81 28.04
C GLU A 242 -2.95 21.59 27.15
N PRO A 243 -2.30 21.41 26.00
CA PRO A 243 -2.60 20.28 25.12
C PRO A 243 -2.14 18.99 25.83
N ASP A 244 -3.11 18.24 26.29
CA ASP A 244 -2.93 16.84 26.65
C ASP A 244 -2.50 16.09 25.38
N ARG A 245 -1.29 15.57 25.37
CA ARG A 245 -0.75 14.71 24.31
C ARG A 245 -1.45 13.35 24.39
N THR A 246 -2.74 13.32 24.06
CA THR A 246 -3.42 12.05 23.84
C THR A 246 -2.84 11.45 22.55
N GLU A 247 -2.01 10.45 22.71
CA GLU A 247 -1.68 9.50 21.65
C GLU A 247 -2.97 9.08 20.98
N ASN A 248 -2.97 9.07 19.66
CA ASN A 248 -4.16 8.79 18.86
C ASN A 248 -4.53 7.31 19.05
N GLU A 249 -5.32 7.01 20.09
CA GLU A 249 -5.69 5.66 20.55
C GLU A 249 -6.35 4.77 19.48
N ASN A 250 -6.65 5.33 18.30
CA ASN A 250 -7.23 4.63 17.15
C ASN A 250 -6.20 4.00 16.22
N VAL A 251 -4.91 4.13 16.48
CA VAL A 251 -3.85 3.65 15.60
C VAL A 251 -3.22 2.38 16.19
N VAL A 252 -3.18 1.32 15.38
CA VAL A 252 -2.32 0.16 15.61
C VAL A 252 -1.07 0.33 14.76
N GLN A 253 0.04 0.62 15.43
CA GLN A 253 1.33 0.74 14.74
C GLN A 253 1.96 -0.63 14.57
N LEU A 254 2.24 -0.99 13.33
CA LEU A 254 2.98 -2.19 12.99
C LEU A 254 4.46 -1.85 12.97
N THR A 255 5.21 -2.42 13.91
CA THR A 255 6.67 -2.25 13.97
C THR A 255 7.33 -3.61 14.00
N LEU A 256 8.45 -3.73 13.30
CA LEU A 256 9.29 -4.92 13.38
C LEU A 256 10.11 -4.95 14.66
N PHE A 257 10.36 -3.77 15.30
CA PHE A 257 11.01 -3.59 16.62
C PHE A 257 10.75 -2.19 17.15
#